data_881b6f83e5ee1e0e7672deb0c9809619
#
_entry.id   881b6f83e5ee1e0e7672deb0c9809619
#
_cell.length_a   1.000
_cell.length_b   1.000
_cell.length_c   1.000
_cell.angle_alpha   90.00
_cell.angle_beta   90.00
_cell.angle_gamma   90.00
#
_symmetry.space_group_name_H-M   'P 1'
#
loop_
_entity.id
_entity.type
_entity.pdbx_description
1 polymer ?
#
loop_
_entity_poly.entity_id
_entity_poly.type
_entity_poly.pdbx_seq_one_letter_code
_entity_poly.pdbx_strand_id
1 'polypeptide(L)'
;MKQKYLTFLCFYLIFNIAIFSQIVNEGTLQIEPSTTVYFGDEYTNKSAATHNNDGDLYLNNNFINNGITTSVSGTTSFKSSVNAIQTISGTANTANFYNLEVDNTLMGVSITDSFGLFVENAVSLTAGDLRLVGEAQLIQVNNIPNSGSGKLLRDQQGVSTTTAYNFWSSPVNNSGTFSLNGGLFDGTDAIINSFTPQQVLFNSGSPYNGVPATVVGGNVTTPLTISTQWLYTNPAASGWNSINQSTGLAPGEGYIMKGTGAANQNFVFKGTPNNGNYSFTIASAQSLLIGNPYPSALDSWQFITDNLGVFDQIEFWVDGGSPSHYTADYLGGYAIRNLTTGVAPSVISSIDGLGGASGTIPERHIAVGQSFIVEATGAGTSIVFNNAQRTFITEGSGASVFYKNSSSKITKEVNSFIRIGYEDPEGFHRQLALGFLPNSPADMKYNRGYDAIMSGPREDELFYIIENDLTKKYVIQGVGAFEDAVEFPLGLIIEEEGVHTIMLDAVENFDKNVYLKDVVLDTIYNLSTANFIPNLPTGEYLDRFKLVFKPKEEMLVVDDVVLEKTINVYYNKNNSIIINKPSELKLNNVLIFNMLGQQLVKVTANLLSESQISIPFQFKKGMYLVLIESEEGKKTYKIVN
;
A
#
# COMPACT_ATOMS: atom_id res chain seq x y z
N MET A 1 15.62 68.41 -38.25
CA MET A 1 16.24 67.82 -37.02
C MET A 1 15.39 66.71 -36.35
N LYS A 2 14.07 66.78 -36.34
CA LYS A 2 13.22 65.77 -35.69
C LYS A 2 13.25 64.37 -36.36
N GLN A 3 13.49 64.28 -37.64
CA GLN A 3 13.47 63.01 -38.38
C GLN A 3 14.73 62.14 -38.17
N LYS A 4 15.88 62.77 -37.87
CA LYS A 4 17.15 62.06 -37.61
C LYS A 4 17.17 61.38 -36.23
N TYR A 5 16.47 61.93 -35.26
CA TYR A 5 16.38 61.33 -33.92
C TYR A 5 15.43 60.13 -33.86
N LEU A 6 14.38 60.14 -34.69
CA LEU A 6 13.46 59.01 -34.78
C LEU A 6 14.10 57.76 -35.37
N THR A 7 14.95 57.95 -36.39
CA THR A 7 15.69 56.83 -37.04
C THR A 7 16.77 56.26 -36.10
N PHE A 8 17.39 57.09 -35.28
CA PHE A 8 18.38 56.64 -34.29
C PHE A 8 17.72 55.91 -33.10
N LEU A 9 16.51 56.33 -32.68
CA LEU A 9 15.75 55.67 -31.63
C LEU A 9 15.21 54.32 -32.06
N CYS A 10 14.75 54.18 -33.33
CA CYS A 10 14.37 52.88 -33.91
C CYS A 10 15.56 51.93 -34.07
N PHE A 11 16.77 52.44 -34.39
CA PHE A 11 17.97 51.61 -34.44
C PHE A 11 18.43 51.12 -33.06
N TYR A 12 18.22 51.92 -32.02
CA TYR A 12 18.57 51.55 -30.63
C TYR A 12 17.57 50.55 -30.03
N LEU A 13 16.29 50.55 -30.45
CA LEU A 13 15.26 49.59 -30.05
C LEU A 13 15.43 48.22 -30.73
N ILE A 14 16.07 48.15 -31.88
CA ILE A 14 16.28 46.87 -32.57
C ILE A 14 17.50 46.10 -32.00
N PHE A 15 18.40 46.76 -31.27
CA PHE A 15 19.61 46.12 -30.73
C PHE A 15 19.47 45.48 -29.35
N ASN A 16 18.25 45.47 -28.75
CA ASN A 16 17.98 44.80 -27.49
C ASN A 16 17.15 43.52 -27.60
N ILE A 17 17.16 42.88 -28.78
CA ILE A 17 16.68 41.49 -28.86
C ILE A 17 17.83 40.63 -28.35
N ALA A 18 17.75 40.19 -27.09
CA ALA A 18 18.61 39.14 -26.59
C ALA A 18 18.31 37.87 -27.44
N ILE A 19 19.20 37.54 -28.34
CA ILE A 19 19.14 36.25 -29.05
C ILE A 19 19.63 35.22 -28.07
N PHE A 20 18.68 34.49 -27.46
CA PHE A 20 19.02 33.30 -26.69
C PHE A 20 19.34 32.18 -27.68
N SER A 21 20.58 31.74 -27.67
CA SER A 21 20.99 30.53 -28.40
C SER A 21 20.45 29.34 -27.62
N GLN A 22 19.92 28.33 -28.30
CA GLN A 22 19.51 27.05 -27.76
C GLN A 22 20.10 25.94 -28.63
N ILE A 23 20.53 24.86 -27.97
CA ILE A 23 20.92 23.61 -28.63
C ILE A 23 19.75 22.66 -28.58
N VAL A 24 19.17 22.33 -29.72
CA VAL A 24 17.93 21.54 -29.80
C VAL A 24 18.16 20.29 -30.63
N ASN A 25 17.85 19.14 -30.05
CA ASN A 25 17.75 17.88 -30.76
C ASN A 25 16.29 17.62 -31.16
N GLU A 26 16.02 17.50 -32.47
CA GLU A 26 14.70 17.18 -33.03
C GLU A 26 14.66 15.80 -33.70
N GLY A 27 15.78 15.06 -33.68
CA GLY A 27 15.92 13.75 -34.31
C GLY A 27 16.73 12.80 -33.44
N THR A 28 17.74 12.17 -34.00
CA THR A 28 18.68 11.33 -33.27
C THR A 28 20.02 12.05 -33.18
N LEU A 29 20.44 12.34 -31.93
CA LEU A 29 21.78 12.76 -31.61
C LEU A 29 22.55 11.54 -31.07
N GLN A 30 23.61 11.17 -31.75
CA GLN A 30 24.54 10.13 -31.35
C GLN A 30 25.90 10.76 -31.05
N ILE A 31 26.43 10.53 -29.86
CA ILE A 31 27.81 10.86 -29.48
C ILE A 31 28.55 9.53 -29.35
N GLU A 32 29.45 9.25 -30.29
CA GLU A 32 30.17 8.00 -30.37
C GLU A 32 31.21 7.86 -29.24
N PRO A 33 31.58 6.62 -28.83
CA PRO A 33 32.66 6.40 -27.89
C PRO A 33 33.97 7.15 -28.26
N SER A 34 34.66 7.66 -27.25
CA SER A 34 35.89 8.46 -27.42
C SER A 34 35.69 9.81 -28.11
N THR A 35 34.46 10.25 -28.32
CA THR A 35 34.12 11.58 -28.82
C THR A 35 33.86 12.53 -27.68
N THR A 36 34.42 13.72 -27.71
CA THR A 36 34.14 14.79 -26.73
C THR A 36 33.29 15.87 -27.39
N VAL A 37 32.16 16.20 -26.74
CA VAL A 37 31.21 17.23 -27.15
C VAL A 37 31.02 18.24 -26.02
N TYR A 38 30.93 19.51 -26.37
CA TYR A 38 30.67 20.60 -25.45
C TYR A 38 29.43 21.39 -25.87
N PHE A 39 28.44 21.49 -24.99
CA PHE A 39 27.27 22.36 -25.16
C PHE A 39 27.39 23.60 -24.28
N GLY A 40 27.59 24.76 -24.92
CA GLY A 40 27.74 26.03 -24.22
C GLY A 40 26.43 26.63 -23.69
N ASP A 41 25.33 26.33 -24.39
CA ASP A 41 24.00 26.84 -24.09
C ASP A 41 23.07 25.75 -23.59
N GLU A 42 21.83 26.14 -23.23
CA GLU A 42 20.79 25.19 -22.79
C GLU A 42 20.51 24.13 -23.87
N TYR A 43 20.50 22.89 -23.48
CA TYR A 43 20.21 21.76 -24.38
C TYR A 43 18.80 21.20 -24.14
N THR A 44 18.05 21.09 -25.21
CA THR A 44 16.70 20.50 -25.23
C THR A 44 16.65 19.29 -26.16
N ASN A 45 16.36 18.11 -25.61
CA ASN A 45 15.96 16.91 -26.32
C ASN A 45 14.44 16.89 -26.48
N LYS A 46 13.90 17.10 -27.71
CA LYS A 46 12.45 17.18 -27.95
C LYS A 46 11.73 15.83 -27.80
N SER A 47 10.40 15.85 -27.69
CA SER A 47 9.56 14.69 -27.38
C SER A 47 9.68 13.51 -28.37
N ALA A 48 9.98 13.76 -29.64
CA ALA A 48 10.18 12.72 -30.64
C ALA A 48 11.67 12.39 -30.87
N ALA A 49 12.57 13.03 -30.14
CA ALA A 49 14.00 12.92 -30.34
C ALA A 49 14.64 11.88 -29.43
N THR A 50 15.74 11.31 -29.90
CA THR A 50 16.59 10.41 -29.11
C THR A 50 17.96 11.05 -28.94
N HIS A 51 18.41 11.12 -27.67
CA HIS A 51 19.76 11.52 -27.31
C HIS A 51 20.50 10.28 -26.79
N ASN A 52 21.53 9.87 -27.53
CA ASN A 52 22.41 8.78 -27.15
C ASN A 52 23.83 9.32 -26.94
N ASN A 53 24.33 9.22 -25.68
CA ASN A 53 25.65 9.66 -25.31
C ASN A 53 26.54 8.49 -24.89
N ASP A 54 27.38 8.01 -25.80
CA ASP A 54 28.37 6.97 -25.50
C ASP A 54 29.81 7.53 -25.41
N GLY A 55 29.97 8.86 -25.56
CA GLY A 55 31.21 9.62 -25.41
C GLY A 55 31.20 10.54 -24.20
N ASP A 56 32.03 11.59 -24.24
CA ASP A 56 32.14 12.58 -23.18
C ASP A 56 31.37 13.85 -23.56
N LEU A 57 30.23 14.09 -22.91
CA LEU A 57 29.40 15.27 -23.09
C LEU A 57 29.56 16.24 -21.91
N TYR A 58 29.97 17.47 -22.23
CA TYR A 58 30.06 18.57 -21.27
C TYR A 58 28.91 19.54 -21.46
N LEU A 59 28.14 19.79 -20.41
CA LEU A 59 27.01 20.72 -20.40
C LEU A 59 27.34 21.94 -19.53
N ASN A 60 27.37 23.13 -20.15
CA ASN A 60 27.61 24.39 -19.42
C ASN A 60 26.29 25.00 -18.87
N ASN A 61 25.12 24.53 -19.32
CA ASN A 61 23.82 25.06 -18.97
C ASN A 61 22.83 23.91 -18.70
N ASN A 62 21.53 24.19 -18.68
CA ASN A 62 20.47 23.23 -18.38
C ASN A 62 20.38 22.08 -19.40
N PHE A 63 19.86 20.95 -18.91
CA PHE A 63 19.49 19.79 -19.73
C PHE A 63 17.97 19.57 -19.61
N ILE A 64 17.25 19.73 -20.72
CA ILE A 64 15.80 19.54 -20.80
C ILE A 64 15.51 18.30 -21.63
N ASN A 65 15.02 17.23 -20.98
CA ASN A 65 14.66 16.00 -21.66
C ASN A 65 13.14 15.87 -21.82
N ASN A 66 12.67 16.03 -23.05
CA ASN A 66 11.28 15.75 -23.43
C ASN A 66 11.14 14.47 -24.26
N GLY A 67 12.26 13.82 -24.60
CA GLY A 67 12.34 12.64 -25.46
C GLY A 67 13.02 11.46 -24.78
N ILE A 68 13.69 10.65 -25.56
CA ILE A 68 14.39 9.45 -25.08
C ILE A 68 15.87 9.80 -24.86
N THR A 69 16.42 9.37 -23.72
CA THR A 69 17.85 9.37 -23.46
C THR A 69 18.34 7.94 -23.27
N THR A 70 19.46 7.60 -23.92
CA THR A 70 20.13 6.30 -23.81
C THR A 70 21.64 6.49 -23.71
N SER A 71 22.34 5.54 -23.08
CA SER A 71 23.78 5.54 -22.99
C SER A 71 24.26 4.16 -22.56
N VAL A 72 25.32 3.62 -23.19
CA VAL A 72 25.94 2.34 -22.83
C VAL A 72 27.41 2.51 -22.44
N SER A 73 27.93 3.71 -22.58
CA SER A 73 29.27 4.10 -22.17
C SER A 73 29.37 5.62 -22.00
N GLY A 74 30.56 6.17 -21.77
CA GLY A 74 30.81 7.61 -21.74
C GLY A 74 30.34 8.32 -20.47
N THR A 75 30.47 9.65 -20.48
CA THR A 75 30.16 10.49 -19.32
C THR A 75 29.34 11.72 -19.73
N THR A 76 28.29 12.01 -18.98
CA THR A 76 27.61 13.31 -19.07
C THR A 76 28.04 14.15 -17.87
N SER A 77 28.77 15.26 -18.15
CA SER A 77 29.33 16.15 -17.13
C SER A 77 28.59 17.50 -17.13
N PHE A 78 28.04 17.86 -15.98
CA PHE A 78 27.48 19.17 -15.72
C PHE A 78 28.57 20.08 -15.17
N LYS A 79 29.09 20.99 -16.02
CA LYS A 79 30.24 21.83 -15.74
C LYS A 79 29.97 23.26 -16.15
N SER A 80 29.47 24.06 -15.23
CA SER A 80 29.12 25.45 -15.54
C SER A 80 30.29 26.39 -15.31
N SER A 81 30.43 27.34 -16.24
CA SER A 81 31.33 28.48 -16.09
C SER A 81 30.60 29.74 -15.59
N VAL A 82 29.28 29.68 -15.42
CA VAL A 82 28.45 30.79 -14.94
C VAL A 82 27.96 30.52 -13.53
N ASN A 83 27.76 31.60 -12.75
CA ASN A 83 27.23 31.50 -11.38
C ASN A 83 25.72 31.26 -11.40
N ALA A 84 25.29 30.07 -11.89
CA ALA A 84 23.91 29.67 -11.99
C ALA A 84 23.74 28.18 -11.65
N ILE A 85 22.61 27.83 -11.06
CA ILE A 85 22.19 26.44 -10.87
C ILE A 85 21.91 25.84 -12.26
N GLN A 86 22.55 24.71 -12.56
CA GLN A 86 22.15 23.91 -13.72
C GLN A 86 20.95 23.05 -13.33
N THR A 87 20.01 22.87 -14.27
CA THR A 87 18.80 22.11 -14.03
C THR A 87 18.69 20.94 -15.00
N ILE A 88 18.36 19.77 -14.47
CA ILE A 88 17.87 18.63 -15.26
C ILE A 88 16.36 18.58 -15.10
N SER A 89 15.63 18.64 -16.23
CA SER A 89 14.18 18.74 -16.28
C SER A 89 13.61 18.15 -17.55
N GLY A 90 12.30 18.22 -17.73
CA GLY A 90 11.62 17.89 -18.97
C GLY A 90 10.37 17.05 -18.78
N THR A 91 9.57 16.94 -19.85
CA THR A 91 8.28 16.24 -19.83
C THR A 91 8.39 14.71 -19.94
N ALA A 92 9.58 14.19 -20.28
CA ALA A 92 9.83 12.75 -20.24
C ALA A 92 9.90 12.21 -18.79
N ASN A 93 10.04 13.09 -17.80
CA ASN A 93 10.17 12.80 -16.37
C ASN A 93 11.33 11.86 -16.01
N THR A 94 12.20 11.53 -16.96
CA THR A 94 13.38 10.68 -16.76
C THR A 94 14.52 11.12 -17.64
N ALA A 95 15.74 10.84 -17.20
CA ALA A 95 16.95 10.88 -18.04
C ALA A 95 17.85 9.70 -17.66
N ASN A 96 18.50 9.11 -18.68
CA ASN A 96 19.39 7.96 -18.53
C ASN A 96 20.81 8.35 -18.94
N PHE A 97 21.77 8.16 -18.07
CA PHE A 97 23.19 8.38 -18.29
C PHE A 97 23.98 7.11 -17.95
N TYR A 98 25.09 6.87 -18.62
CA TYR A 98 26.00 5.80 -18.23
C TYR A 98 26.82 6.22 -17.02
N ASN A 99 27.64 7.29 -17.13
CA ASN A 99 28.24 7.97 -15.98
C ASN A 99 27.67 9.38 -15.87
N LEU A 100 27.44 9.83 -14.63
CA LEU A 100 27.08 11.20 -14.31
C LEU A 100 28.22 11.88 -13.56
N GLU A 101 28.65 13.04 -14.04
CA GLU A 101 29.56 13.91 -13.31
C GLU A 101 28.92 15.27 -13.03
N VAL A 102 29.02 15.73 -11.79
CA VAL A 102 28.71 17.10 -11.36
C VAL A 102 30.01 17.81 -11.01
N ASP A 103 30.38 18.79 -11.85
CA ASP A 103 31.55 19.66 -11.66
C ASP A 103 31.14 21.14 -11.76
N ASN A 104 30.08 21.51 -11.04
CA ASN A 104 29.56 22.88 -10.94
C ASN A 104 29.89 23.44 -9.56
N THR A 105 31.09 23.98 -9.40
CA THR A 105 31.60 24.51 -8.12
C THR A 105 30.87 25.76 -7.63
N LEU A 106 30.16 26.45 -8.50
CA LEU A 106 29.57 27.75 -8.18
C LEU A 106 28.20 27.61 -7.54
N MET A 107 27.32 26.76 -8.10
CA MET A 107 25.92 26.69 -7.64
C MET A 107 25.33 25.27 -7.55
N GLY A 108 25.96 24.24 -8.17
CA GLY A 108 25.44 22.86 -8.21
C GLY A 108 24.43 22.56 -9.29
N VAL A 109 23.86 21.33 -9.25
CA VAL A 109 22.89 20.83 -10.22
C VAL A 109 21.59 20.44 -9.52
N SER A 110 20.46 20.91 -10.03
CA SER A 110 19.11 20.64 -9.49
C SER A 110 18.32 19.73 -10.43
N ILE A 111 17.70 18.69 -9.89
CA ILE A 111 16.74 17.84 -10.57
C ILE A 111 15.34 18.30 -10.20
N THR A 112 14.48 18.56 -11.19
CA THR A 112 13.11 19.03 -10.93
C THR A 112 12.28 17.98 -10.19
N ASP A 113 11.24 18.43 -9.50
CA ASP A 113 10.32 17.55 -8.77
C ASP A 113 9.76 16.43 -9.67
N SER A 114 9.55 15.28 -9.07
CA SER A 114 8.95 14.09 -9.72
C SER A 114 9.71 13.62 -10.97
N PHE A 115 11.04 13.76 -10.97
CA PHE A 115 11.93 13.36 -12.06
C PHE A 115 12.86 12.20 -11.66
N GLY A 116 12.96 11.17 -12.51
CA GLY A 116 13.83 10.01 -12.32
C GLY A 116 15.16 10.16 -13.08
N LEU A 117 16.26 10.23 -12.33
CA LEU A 117 17.61 10.25 -12.89
C LEU A 117 18.20 8.84 -12.78
N PHE A 118 18.35 8.17 -13.92
CA PHE A 118 18.95 6.85 -14.02
C PHE A 118 20.43 6.95 -14.39
N VAL A 119 21.29 6.29 -13.61
CA VAL A 119 22.72 6.21 -13.88
C VAL A 119 23.13 4.74 -13.88
N GLU A 120 23.56 4.26 -15.04
CA GLU A 120 23.92 2.86 -15.22
C GLU A 120 25.16 2.50 -14.39
N ASN A 121 26.19 3.33 -14.40
CA ASN A 121 27.49 3.01 -13.85
C ASN A 121 27.86 3.93 -12.66
N ALA A 122 28.60 5.00 -12.86
CA ALA A 122 29.17 5.80 -11.79
C ALA A 122 28.53 7.18 -11.63
N VAL A 123 28.38 7.63 -10.39
CA VAL A 123 28.08 9.03 -10.04
C VAL A 123 29.29 9.66 -9.40
N SER A 124 29.77 10.76 -9.98
CA SER A 124 30.85 11.56 -9.45
C SER A 124 30.36 12.98 -9.15
N LEU A 125 30.30 13.33 -7.87
CA LEU A 125 30.03 14.70 -7.43
C LEU A 125 31.39 15.38 -7.19
N THR A 126 32.13 15.58 -8.30
CA THR A 126 33.53 16.05 -8.29
C THR A 126 33.64 17.38 -7.58
N ALA A 127 32.76 18.34 -7.94
CA ALA A 127 32.63 19.63 -7.28
C ALA A 127 31.19 20.17 -7.46
N GLY A 128 30.62 20.67 -6.38
CA GLY A 128 29.21 21.10 -6.36
C GLY A 128 28.26 19.96 -5.97
N ASP A 129 27.11 20.38 -5.49
CA ASP A 129 26.10 19.46 -4.94
C ASP A 129 25.06 19.09 -6.00
N LEU A 130 24.45 17.91 -5.85
CA LEU A 130 23.29 17.44 -6.62
C LEU A 130 22.03 17.54 -5.77
N ARG A 131 21.04 18.34 -6.20
CA ARG A 131 19.78 18.53 -5.49
C ARG A 131 18.66 17.74 -6.15
N LEU A 132 18.02 16.84 -5.42
CA LEU A 132 16.76 16.18 -5.79
C LEU A 132 15.60 16.94 -5.13
N VAL A 133 14.87 17.72 -5.92
CA VAL A 133 13.76 18.55 -5.44
C VAL A 133 12.52 17.69 -5.27
N GLY A 134 11.78 17.89 -4.19
CA GLY A 134 10.51 17.21 -3.94
C GLY A 134 10.65 15.70 -4.00
N GLU A 135 9.98 15.05 -4.96
CA GLU A 135 9.97 13.60 -5.15
C GLU A 135 10.98 13.11 -6.21
N ALA A 136 11.90 13.96 -6.67
CA ALA A 136 12.94 13.54 -7.60
C ALA A 136 13.81 12.40 -7.00
N GLN A 137 14.28 11.48 -7.85
CA GLN A 137 14.99 10.28 -7.43
C GLN A 137 16.23 10.03 -8.27
N LEU A 138 17.27 9.48 -7.64
CA LEU A 138 18.47 8.98 -8.30
C LEU A 138 18.46 7.46 -8.22
N ILE A 139 18.43 6.78 -9.36
CA ILE A 139 18.46 5.33 -9.49
C ILE A 139 19.80 4.92 -10.10
N GLN A 140 20.64 4.21 -9.34
CA GLN A 140 21.90 3.64 -9.82
C GLN A 140 21.75 2.13 -10.01
N VAL A 141 22.26 1.62 -11.16
CA VAL A 141 22.13 0.20 -11.52
C VAL A 141 23.33 -0.59 -11.00
N ASN A 142 24.55 -0.15 -11.35
CA ASN A 142 25.76 -0.86 -10.97
C ASN A 142 26.21 -0.49 -9.55
N ASN A 143 26.79 -1.48 -8.86
CA ASN A 143 27.38 -1.29 -7.53
C ASN A 143 28.78 -0.65 -7.65
N ILE A 144 28.83 0.59 -8.13
CA ILE A 144 30.05 1.39 -8.23
C ILE A 144 30.03 2.46 -7.13
N PRO A 145 31.05 2.58 -6.29
CA PRO A 145 31.09 3.61 -5.26
C PRO A 145 30.98 5.02 -5.84
N ASN A 146 30.16 5.85 -5.22
CA ASN A 146 30.08 7.26 -5.56
C ASN A 146 31.35 8.00 -5.14
N SER A 147 31.75 9.00 -5.92
CA SER A 147 32.99 9.73 -5.72
C SER A 147 32.79 11.25 -5.70
N GLY A 148 33.86 11.98 -5.30
CA GLY A 148 33.87 13.43 -5.26
C GLY A 148 33.58 14.01 -3.87
N SER A 149 33.68 15.35 -3.76
CA SER A 149 33.49 16.10 -2.51
C SER A 149 32.08 16.69 -2.36
N GLY A 150 31.34 16.78 -3.47
CA GLY A 150 29.96 17.25 -3.49
C GLY A 150 28.98 16.30 -2.76
N LYS A 151 27.82 16.80 -2.45
CA LYS A 151 26.77 16.07 -1.70
C LYS A 151 25.49 15.98 -2.49
N LEU A 152 24.75 14.90 -2.25
CA LEU A 152 23.35 14.80 -2.62
C LEU A 152 22.51 15.52 -1.55
N LEU A 153 21.53 16.30 -2.00
CA LEU A 153 20.47 16.86 -1.16
C LEU A 153 19.14 16.25 -1.61
N ARG A 154 18.37 15.65 -0.68
CA ARG A 154 17.09 15.00 -0.96
C ARG A 154 16.03 15.43 0.03
N ASP A 155 14.93 15.94 -0.49
CA ASP A 155 13.77 16.32 0.31
C ASP A 155 13.00 15.07 0.79
N GLN A 156 12.43 15.13 2.00
CA GLN A 156 11.40 14.21 2.46
C GLN A 156 10.54 14.88 3.52
N GLN A 157 9.27 14.57 3.52
CA GLN A 157 8.30 15.13 4.45
C GLN A 157 8.00 14.16 5.60
N GLY A 158 7.89 14.68 6.82
CA GLY A 158 7.51 13.94 8.00
C GLY A 158 6.12 14.29 8.52
N VAL A 159 5.68 13.62 9.60
CA VAL A 159 4.44 13.98 10.30
C VAL A 159 4.51 15.39 10.86
N SER A 160 3.35 16.04 10.89
CA SER A 160 3.23 17.40 11.42
C SER A 160 3.15 17.44 12.96
N THR A 161 2.71 16.36 13.63
CA THR A 161 2.46 16.37 15.07
C THR A 161 3.74 16.20 15.88
N THR A 162 3.77 16.75 17.11
CA THR A 162 4.90 16.58 18.03
C THR A 162 4.85 15.25 18.80
N THR A 163 3.75 14.53 18.76
CA THR A 163 3.50 13.31 19.52
C THR A 163 3.65 12.04 18.69
N ALA A 164 3.41 12.11 17.38
CA ALA A 164 3.50 10.97 16.47
C ALA A 164 4.94 10.65 16.05
N TYR A 165 5.26 9.35 16.01
CA TYR A 165 6.51 8.87 15.42
C TYR A 165 6.40 8.71 13.91
N ASN A 166 7.45 9.13 13.20
CA ASN A 166 7.78 8.59 11.90
C ASN A 166 8.97 7.64 11.99
N PHE A 167 8.95 6.62 11.14
CA PHE A 167 9.98 5.62 10.98
C PHE A 167 10.86 6.00 9.80
N TRP A 168 12.12 6.36 10.06
CA TRP A 168 13.05 6.94 9.12
C TRP A 168 14.22 6.04 8.79
N SER A 169 14.74 6.17 7.58
CA SER A 169 16.06 5.72 7.15
C SER A 169 16.73 6.87 6.37
N SER A 170 18.01 6.75 6.04
CA SER A 170 18.70 7.82 5.30
C SER A 170 19.09 7.36 3.90
N PRO A 171 18.76 8.15 2.84
CA PRO A 171 19.23 7.90 1.47
C PRO A 171 20.70 8.29 1.23
N VAL A 172 21.35 8.85 2.23
CA VAL A 172 22.72 9.37 2.17
C VAL A 172 23.53 8.98 3.40
N ASN A 173 24.86 9.05 3.28
CA ASN A 173 25.77 8.89 4.40
C ASN A 173 26.84 9.99 4.40
N ASN A 174 27.51 10.16 5.54
CA ASN A 174 28.68 11.02 5.70
C ASN A 174 29.83 10.14 6.24
N SER A 175 30.76 9.77 5.35
CA SER A 175 31.88 8.91 5.68
C SER A 175 31.47 7.50 6.19
N GLY A 176 30.47 6.90 5.54
CA GLY A 176 30.00 5.53 5.80
C GLY A 176 28.82 5.38 6.74
N THR A 177 28.49 6.39 7.54
CA THR A 177 27.29 6.41 8.40
C THR A 177 26.52 7.72 8.23
N PHE A 178 25.25 7.70 8.60
CA PHE A 178 24.41 8.88 8.71
C PHE A 178 24.26 9.26 10.19
N SER A 179 24.28 10.57 10.49
CA SER A 179 23.82 11.09 11.77
C SER A 179 22.93 12.30 11.51
N LEU A 180 21.96 12.56 12.39
CA LEU A 180 21.07 13.72 12.24
C LEU A 180 21.87 15.02 12.28
N ASN A 181 22.87 15.08 13.17
CA ASN A 181 23.80 16.20 13.20
C ASN A 181 24.77 16.13 12.02
N GLY A 182 24.69 17.09 11.11
CA GLY A 182 25.48 17.14 9.88
C GLY A 182 24.87 16.40 8.68
N GLY A 183 23.76 15.66 8.86
CA GLY A 183 23.09 14.93 7.78
C GLY A 183 21.64 15.33 7.54
N LEU A 184 20.94 15.86 8.55
CA LEU A 184 19.53 16.28 8.45
C LEU A 184 19.42 17.81 8.57
N PHE A 185 18.78 18.46 7.60
CA PHE A 185 18.64 19.89 7.47
C PHE A 185 17.18 20.32 7.40
N ASP A 186 16.91 21.58 7.71
CA ASP A 186 15.60 22.20 7.60
C ASP A 186 15.23 22.43 6.13
N GLY A 187 14.13 21.85 5.68
CA GLY A 187 13.61 21.98 4.34
C GLY A 187 12.53 23.05 4.18
N THR A 188 12.24 23.86 5.19
CA THR A 188 11.12 24.82 5.18
C THR A 188 11.28 25.87 4.08
N ASP A 189 12.50 26.34 3.81
CA ASP A 189 12.82 27.27 2.72
C ASP A 189 13.80 26.67 1.70
N ALA A 190 13.84 25.37 1.57
CA ALA A 190 14.78 24.64 0.73
C ALA A 190 14.70 25.04 -0.76
N ILE A 191 13.56 25.53 -1.23
CA ILE A 191 13.41 26.07 -2.60
C ILE A 191 14.21 27.37 -2.75
N ILE A 192 14.27 28.21 -1.72
CA ILE A 192 14.99 29.50 -1.71
C ILE A 192 16.48 29.26 -1.50
N ASN A 193 16.83 28.40 -0.52
CA ASN A 193 18.20 28.07 -0.14
C ASN A 193 18.56 26.64 -0.59
N SER A 194 18.36 26.35 -1.88
CA SER A 194 18.32 24.99 -2.41
C SER A 194 19.57 24.15 -2.15
N PHE A 195 20.75 24.74 -2.05
CA PHE A 195 22.02 24.03 -1.79
C PHE A 195 22.62 24.33 -0.40
N THR A 196 22.04 25.27 0.34
CA THR A 196 22.51 25.71 1.65
C THR A 196 21.41 25.70 2.72
N PRO A 197 20.65 24.58 2.87
CA PRO A 197 19.65 24.51 3.92
C PRO A 197 20.36 24.60 5.29
N GLN A 198 19.64 25.13 6.29
CA GLN A 198 20.19 25.25 7.64
C GLN A 198 20.13 23.90 8.36
N GLN A 199 21.14 23.59 9.17
CA GLN A 199 21.14 22.42 10.05
C GLN A 199 19.95 22.48 11.01
N VAL A 200 19.22 21.38 11.20
CA VAL A 200 18.20 21.29 12.25
C VAL A 200 18.81 21.49 13.63
N LEU A 201 18.07 22.09 14.53
CA LEU A 201 18.45 22.24 15.93
C LEU A 201 17.97 21.04 16.75
N PHE A 202 18.58 20.83 17.92
CA PHE A 202 18.27 19.75 18.83
C PHE A 202 18.01 20.23 20.24
N ASN A 203 16.99 19.66 20.90
CA ASN A 203 16.63 19.98 22.27
C ASN A 203 16.27 18.72 23.06
N SER A 204 16.76 18.60 24.28
CA SER A 204 16.45 17.51 25.21
C SER A 204 15.60 17.94 26.41
N GLY A 205 15.21 19.24 26.47
CA GLY A 205 14.48 19.81 27.59
C GLY A 205 12.96 19.65 27.49
N SER A 206 12.30 19.63 28.67
CA SER A 206 10.84 19.68 28.76
C SER A 206 10.27 20.91 28.02
N PRO A 207 9.14 20.81 27.33
CA PRO A 207 8.15 19.70 27.31
C PRO A 207 8.48 18.57 26.33
N TYR A 208 9.70 18.46 25.87
CA TYR A 208 10.20 17.42 24.94
C TYR A 208 9.55 17.45 23.55
N ASN A 209 8.97 18.57 23.16
CA ASN A 209 8.40 18.78 21.84
C ASN A 209 9.48 19.20 20.83
N GLY A 210 9.30 18.81 19.58
CA GLY A 210 9.91 19.50 18.48
C GLY A 210 9.33 20.93 18.34
N VAL A 211 10.04 21.81 17.63
CA VAL A 211 9.60 23.19 17.39
C VAL A 211 9.71 23.51 15.89
N PRO A 212 8.65 24.08 15.27
CA PRO A 212 8.69 24.50 13.88
C PRO A 212 9.77 25.55 13.62
N ALA A 213 10.22 25.66 12.38
CA ALA A 213 11.08 26.76 11.95
C ALA A 213 10.38 28.09 12.11
N THR A 214 11.16 29.12 12.44
CA THR A 214 10.68 30.51 12.41
C THR A 214 11.01 31.13 11.06
N VAL A 215 9.99 31.63 10.36
CA VAL A 215 10.11 32.21 9.03
C VAL A 215 9.76 33.70 9.08
N VAL A 216 10.64 34.55 8.57
CA VAL A 216 10.41 35.99 8.44
C VAL A 216 10.72 36.43 7.02
N GLY A 217 9.74 37.03 6.36
CA GLY A 217 9.90 37.49 4.97
C GLY A 217 10.20 36.37 3.98
N GLY A 218 9.73 35.14 4.26
CA GLY A 218 9.93 33.94 3.42
C GLY A 218 11.24 33.21 3.69
N ASN A 219 12.10 33.70 4.60
CA ASN A 219 13.36 33.03 4.93
C ASN A 219 13.31 32.43 6.35
N VAL A 220 13.93 31.29 6.55
CA VAL A 220 14.12 30.68 7.86
C VAL A 220 15.13 31.51 8.64
N THR A 221 14.70 32.09 9.77
CA THR A 221 15.55 32.84 10.68
C THR A 221 16.02 32.00 11.86
N THR A 222 15.23 30.98 12.24
CA THR A 222 15.59 29.96 13.21
C THR A 222 15.14 28.60 12.64
N PRO A 223 16.07 27.66 12.43
CA PRO A 223 15.74 26.35 11.92
C PRO A 223 14.82 25.57 12.87
N LEU A 224 14.08 24.60 12.31
CA LEU A 224 13.29 23.69 13.12
C LEU A 224 14.14 22.96 14.16
N THR A 225 13.52 22.60 15.27
CA THR A 225 14.18 21.89 16.38
C THR A 225 13.55 20.50 16.55
N ILE A 226 14.41 19.47 16.61
CA ILE A 226 14.02 18.08 16.91
C ILE A 226 14.26 17.81 18.39
N SER A 227 13.27 17.15 19.04
CA SER A 227 13.45 16.66 20.41
C SER A 227 14.29 15.37 20.39
N THR A 228 15.44 15.39 21.06
CA THR A 228 16.31 14.22 21.17
C THR A 228 15.79 13.16 22.13
N GLN A 229 14.77 13.49 22.95
CA GLN A 229 14.12 12.56 23.85
C GLN A 229 13.44 11.39 23.10
N TRP A 230 13.03 11.62 21.85
CA TRP A 230 12.26 10.68 21.04
C TRP A 230 13.05 10.10 19.88
N LEU A 231 14.38 9.99 20.02
CA LEU A 231 15.24 9.35 19.05
C LEU A 231 15.58 7.92 19.49
N TYR A 232 15.17 6.93 18.70
CA TYR A 232 15.42 5.51 18.99
C TYR A 232 15.73 4.76 17.70
N THR A 233 16.46 3.66 17.86
CA THR A 233 16.63 2.59 16.87
C THR A 233 16.27 1.24 17.48
N ASN A 234 16.07 0.20 16.67
CA ASN A 234 15.85 -1.16 17.15
C ASN A 234 16.84 -2.11 16.46
N PRO A 235 18.03 -2.32 17.06
CA PRO A 235 19.08 -3.17 16.50
C PRO A 235 18.93 -4.63 16.94
N ALA A 236 17.81 -5.27 16.65
CA ALA A 236 17.48 -6.68 16.84
C ALA A 236 17.74 -7.26 18.26
N ALA A 237 18.99 -7.25 18.75
CA ALA A 237 19.36 -7.97 19.96
C ALA A 237 18.90 -7.32 21.28
N SER A 238 18.58 -6.03 21.27
CA SER A 238 18.33 -5.25 22.50
C SER A 238 16.99 -4.51 22.53
N GLY A 239 16.14 -4.67 21.51
CA GLY A 239 14.90 -3.91 21.38
C GLY A 239 15.17 -2.42 21.12
N TRP A 240 14.25 -1.56 21.57
CA TRP A 240 14.34 -0.12 21.35
C TRP A 240 15.45 0.52 22.19
N ASN A 241 16.45 1.07 21.51
CA ASN A 241 17.60 1.77 22.12
C ASN A 241 17.51 3.26 21.84
N SER A 242 17.63 4.08 22.88
CA SER A 242 17.74 5.53 22.74
C SER A 242 19.06 5.89 22.06
N ILE A 243 18.99 6.79 21.08
CA ILE A 243 20.13 7.35 20.37
C ILE A 243 20.14 8.88 20.55
N ASN A 244 21.25 9.51 20.18
CA ASN A 244 21.36 10.97 20.13
C ASN A 244 21.61 11.46 18.70
N GLN A 245 21.57 12.76 18.50
CA GLN A 245 21.74 13.38 17.19
C GLN A 245 23.05 13.08 16.48
N SER A 246 24.09 12.66 17.21
CA SER A 246 25.43 12.33 16.67
C SER A 246 25.67 10.83 16.54
N THR A 247 24.70 9.99 16.89
CA THR A 247 24.79 8.54 16.69
C THR A 247 24.91 8.23 15.21
N GLY A 248 25.96 7.50 14.83
CA GLY A 248 26.16 7.05 13.45
C GLY A 248 25.29 5.84 13.14
N LEU A 249 24.42 5.96 12.14
CA LEU A 249 23.53 4.92 11.64
C LEU A 249 24.10 4.39 10.31
N ALA A 250 24.17 3.08 10.16
CA ALA A 250 24.59 2.47 8.90
C ALA A 250 23.55 2.70 7.79
N PRO A 251 23.93 2.77 6.49
CA PRO A 251 22.96 2.81 5.41
C PRO A 251 21.98 1.64 5.47
N GLY A 252 20.68 1.95 5.54
CA GLY A 252 19.61 0.97 5.75
C GLY A 252 19.25 0.71 7.22
N GLU A 253 20.01 1.22 8.19
CA GLU A 253 19.57 1.22 9.58
C GLU A 253 18.43 2.21 9.79
N GLY A 254 17.35 1.75 10.45
CA GLY A 254 16.19 2.56 10.74
C GLY A 254 16.29 3.29 12.08
N TYR A 255 15.62 4.42 12.15
CA TYR A 255 15.43 5.18 13.40
C TYR A 255 14.05 5.81 13.44
N ILE A 256 13.59 6.17 14.64
CA ILE A 256 12.32 6.88 14.82
C ILE A 256 12.58 8.26 15.40
N MET A 257 11.78 9.22 14.97
CA MET A 257 11.72 10.57 15.56
C MET A 257 10.32 11.14 15.42
N LYS A 258 9.99 12.08 16.30
CA LYS A 258 8.70 12.81 16.27
C LYS A 258 8.80 14.10 15.48
N GLY A 259 7.66 14.59 15.01
CA GLY A 259 7.55 15.85 14.26
C GLY A 259 7.69 17.10 15.12
N THR A 260 7.56 18.25 14.49
CA THR A 260 7.78 19.58 15.11
C THR A 260 6.50 20.37 15.37
N GLY A 261 5.35 19.89 14.92
CA GLY A 261 4.08 20.63 14.97
C GLY A 261 3.81 21.51 13.73
N ALA A 262 4.71 21.53 12.74
CA ALA A 262 4.50 22.25 11.50
C ALA A 262 3.57 21.49 10.56
N ALA A 263 2.58 22.17 9.97
CA ALA A 263 1.60 21.55 9.07
C ALA A 263 2.24 20.91 7.82
N ASN A 264 3.33 21.49 7.32
CA ASN A 264 4.09 21.02 6.17
C ASN A 264 5.55 20.82 6.58
N GLN A 265 5.82 19.74 7.32
CA GLN A 265 7.16 19.44 7.78
C GLN A 265 8.00 18.88 6.63
N ASN A 266 9.00 19.61 6.18
CA ASN A 266 9.97 19.17 5.17
C ASN A 266 11.38 19.13 5.76
N PHE A 267 12.09 18.03 5.45
CA PHE A 267 13.49 17.82 5.81
C PHE A 267 14.35 17.71 4.55
N VAL A 268 15.63 17.98 4.67
CA VAL A 268 16.63 17.75 3.62
C VAL A 268 17.71 16.83 4.16
N PHE A 269 17.84 15.67 3.57
CA PHE A 269 18.99 14.79 3.78
C PHE A 269 20.16 15.26 2.93
N LYS A 270 21.33 15.47 3.54
CA LYS A 270 22.53 15.92 2.84
C LYS A 270 23.73 15.03 3.15
N GLY A 271 24.31 14.43 2.10
CA GLY A 271 25.46 13.52 2.25
C GLY A 271 25.89 12.91 0.92
N THR A 272 26.76 11.92 0.97
CA THR A 272 27.10 11.07 -0.16
C THR A 272 25.90 10.14 -0.44
N PRO A 273 25.38 10.05 -1.67
CA PRO A 273 24.27 9.17 -1.98
C PRO A 273 24.64 7.70 -1.70
N ASN A 274 23.74 6.97 -1.07
CA ASN A 274 23.95 5.55 -0.84
C ASN A 274 23.77 4.76 -2.15
N ASN A 275 24.66 3.81 -2.39
CA ASN A 275 24.65 2.94 -3.56
C ASN A 275 25.28 1.58 -3.24
N GLY A 276 24.84 0.52 -3.93
CA GLY A 276 25.38 -0.82 -3.79
C GLY A 276 24.69 -1.65 -2.72
N ASN A 277 25.38 -2.67 -2.22
CA ASN A 277 24.79 -3.66 -1.32
C ASN A 277 25.03 -3.29 0.15
N TYR A 278 23.98 -3.48 0.96
CA TYR A 278 24.04 -3.37 2.42
C TYR A 278 23.45 -4.62 3.04
N SER A 279 24.00 -5.06 4.17
CA SER A 279 23.50 -6.25 4.84
C SER A 279 23.41 -6.07 6.35
N PHE A 280 22.41 -6.75 6.95
CA PHE A 280 22.15 -6.75 8.38
C PHE A 280 22.05 -8.18 8.87
N THR A 281 22.65 -8.46 10.02
CA THR A 281 22.52 -9.76 10.68
C THR A 281 21.36 -9.73 11.66
N ILE A 282 20.53 -10.78 11.66
CA ILE A 282 19.41 -10.96 12.56
C ILE A 282 19.35 -12.42 13.01
N ALA A 283 19.06 -12.69 14.27
CA ALA A 283 18.83 -14.04 14.76
C ALA A 283 17.33 -14.40 14.70
N SER A 284 17.02 -15.69 14.71
CA SER A 284 15.64 -16.17 14.70
C SER A 284 14.79 -15.56 15.82
N ALA A 285 13.57 -15.21 15.52
CA ALA A 285 12.60 -14.57 16.42
C ALA A 285 13.05 -13.20 16.97
N GLN A 286 13.96 -12.53 16.30
CA GLN A 286 14.29 -11.13 16.58
C GLN A 286 13.62 -10.20 15.57
N SER A 287 13.28 -8.99 16.03
CA SER A 287 12.81 -7.89 15.19
C SER A 287 13.92 -6.87 14.97
N LEU A 288 13.99 -6.28 13.79
CA LEU A 288 14.97 -5.28 13.41
C LEU A 288 14.28 -4.11 12.70
N LEU A 289 14.62 -2.89 13.08
CA LEU A 289 14.22 -1.68 12.37
C LEU A 289 15.25 -1.37 11.29
N ILE A 290 14.84 -1.55 10.05
CA ILE A 290 15.63 -1.21 8.85
C ILE A 290 14.80 -0.33 7.91
N GLY A 291 15.39 0.20 6.86
CA GLY A 291 14.64 1.01 5.90
C GLY A 291 15.37 1.21 4.59
N ASN A 292 14.67 1.84 3.66
CA ASN A 292 15.19 2.11 2.33
C ASN A 292 16.48 2.95 2.40
N PRO A 293 17.63 2.38 2.03
CA PRO A 293 18.92 3.10 2.09
C PRO A 293 19.14 4.03 0.90
N TYR A 294 18.32 3.97 -0.14
CA TYR A 294 18.63 4.59 -1.42
C TYR A 294 17.88 5.91 -1.66
N PRO A 295 18.44 6.83 -2.45
CA PRO A 295 17.75 8.03 -2.92
C PRO A 295 16.77 7.75 -4.07
N SER A 296 16.11 6.60 -4.04
CA SER A 296 15.06 6.12 -4.94
C SER A 296 14.02 5.33 -4.17
N ALA A 297 12.85 5.08 -4.72
CA ALA A 297 11.92 4.10 -4.16
C ALA A 297 12.55 2.70 -4.18
N LEU A 298 12.11 1.85 -3.23
CA LEU A 298 12.51 0.45 -3.10
C LEU A 298 11.30 -0.44 -3.41
N ASP A 299 11.45 -1.40 -4.32
CA ASP A 299 10.43 -2.41 -4.61
C ASP A 299 10.39 -3.46 -3.47
N SER A 300 9.36 -3.37 -2.61
CA SER A 300 9.20 -4.30 -1.48
C SER A 300 9.03 -5.75 -1.94
N TRP A 301 8.44 -5.96 -3.10
CA TRP A 301 8.24 -7.29 -3.65
C TRP A 301 9.58 -7.96 -3.98
N GLN A 302 10.48 -7.23 -4.66
CA GLN A 302 11.83 -7.72 -4.93
C GLN A 302 12.63 -7.86 -3.64
N PHE A 303 12.53 -6.89 -2.72
CA PHE A 303 13.21 -6.92 -1.42
C PHE A 303 12.79 -8.15 -0.58
N ILE A 304 11.48 -8.44 -0.46
CA ILE A 304 10.97 -9.61 0.26
C ILE A 304 11.43 -10.89 -0.44
N THR A 305 11.33 -10.96 -1.79
CA THR A 305 11.76 -12.13 -2.57
C THR A 305 13.24 -12.47 -2.33
N ASP A 306 14.11 -11.47 -2.36
CA ASP A 306 15.55 -11.65 -2.13
C ASP A 306 15.87 -12.12 -0.70
N ASN A 307 14.97 -11.89 0.26
CA ASN A 307 15.14 -12.14 1.69
C ASN A 307 14.18 -13.20 2.27
N LEU A 308 13.43 -13.94 1.45
CA LEU A 308 12.48 -14.97 1.89
C LEU A 308 13.05 -16.02 2.84
N GLY A 309 14.38 -16.24 2.82
CA GLY A 309 15.06 -17.12 3.78
C GLY A 309 15.08 -16.60 5.22
N VAL A 310 14.79 -15.31 5.42
CA VAL A 310 14.91 -14.62 6.72
C VAL A 310 13.54 -14.24 7.27
N PHE A 311 12.72 -13.52 6.50
CA PHE A 311 11.41 -13.03 6.92
C PHE A 311 10.36 -13.21 5.80
N ASP A 312 9.08 -13.05 6.15
CA ASP A 312 7.94 -13.29 5.26
C ASP A 312 7.18 -12.02 4.93
N GLN A 313 7.30 -11.00 5.74
CA GLN A 313 6.54 -9.75 5.69
C GLN A 313 7.37 -8.58 6.21
N ILE A 314 6.93 -7.38 5.87
CA ILE A 314 7.45 -6.12 6.41
C ILE A 314 6.31 -5.35 7.08
N GLU A 315 6.63 -4.58 8.12
CA GLU A 315 5.67 -3.91 8.97
C GLU A 315 5.96 -2.42 9.09
N PHE A 316 4.97 -1.59 8.80
CA PHE A 316 5.06 -0.13 8.87
C PHE A 316 4.23 0.38 10.04
N TRP A 317 4.83 1.19 10.89
CA TRP A 317 4.08 1.90 11.91
C TRP A 317 3.19 2.97 11.28
N VAL A 318 1.91 2.96 11.61
CA VAL A 318 0.92 3.97 11.26
C VAL A 318 0.40 4.58 12.56
N ASP A 319 0.62 5.88 12.74
CA ASP A 319 0.12 6.59 13.91
C ASP A 319 -1.37 6.92 13.73
N GLY A 320 -2.19 6.59 14.70
CA GLY A 320 -3.64 6.80 14.73
C GLY A 320 -4.07 8.11 15.40
N GLY A 321 -3.17 9.10 15.49
CA GLY A 321 -3.46 10.37 16.15
C GLY A 321 -3.10 10.38 17.63
N SER A 322 -1.94 9.81 18.01
CA SER A 322 -1.43 9.77 19.39
C SER A 322 -1.52 11.14 20.08
N PRO A 323 -2.36 11.31 21.13
CA PRO A 323 -2.68 12.63 21.69
C PRO A 323 -1.59 13.16 22.63
N SER A 324 -0.70 12.32 23.11
CA SER A 324 0.32 12.65 24.09
C SER A 324 1.65 11.93 23.82
N HIS A 325 2.65 12.22 24.67
CA HIS A 325 3.93 11.51 24.67
C HIS A 325 3.93 10.20 25.48
N TYR A 326 2.87 9.90 26.20
CA TYR A 326 2.79 8.67 26.98
C TYR A 326 2.48 7.48 26.07
N THR A 327 3.25 6.42 26.19
CA THR A 327 3.07 5.21 25.37
C THR A 327 1.70 4.54 25.56
N ALA A 328 1.09 4.70 26.75
CA ALA A 328 -0.26 4.20 27.02
C ALA A 328 -1.36 4.93 26.22
N ASP A 329 -1.07 6.13 25.71
CA ASP A 329 -2.02 6.93 24.93
C ASP A 329 -1.77 6.79 23.42
N TYR A 330 -0.82 5.93 23.00
CA TYR A 330 -0.53 5.78 21.58
C TYR A 330 -1.68 5.06 20.89
N LEU A 331 -2.21 5.72 19.87
CA LEU A 331 -3.19 5.20 18.95
C LEU A 331 -2.47 4.92 17.64
N GLY A 332 -2.44 3.67 17.23
CA GLY A 332 -1.76 3.27 16.02
C GLY A 332 -1.54 1.77 15.96
N GLY A 333 -0.95 1.31 14.88
CA GLY A 333 -0.69 -0.09 14.67
C GLY A 333 0.28 -0.32 13.53
N TYR A 334 0.62 -1.58 13.31
CA TYR A 334 1.47 -1.98 12.21
C TYR A 334 0.64 -2.39 11.00
N ALA A 335 0.81 -1.65 9.90
CA ALA A 335 0.36 -2.05 8.58
C ALA A 335 1.34 -3.08 8.02
N ILE A 336 0.82 -4.16 7.47
CA ILE A 336 1.62 -5.31 7.03
C ILE A 336 1.63 -5.38 5.52
N ARG A 337 2.80 -5.70 4.93
CA ARG A 337 2.92 -6.02 3.52
C ARG A 337 3.77 -7.27 3.30
N ASN A 338 3.32 -8.10 2.34
CA ASN A 338 4.07 -9.25 1.82
C ASN A 338 3.99 -9.33 0.29
N LEU A 339 4.31 -10.47 -0.33
CA LEU A 339 4.23 -10.68 -1.79
C LEU A 339 2.79 -10.74 -2.32
N THR A 340 1.81 -11.02 -1.46
CA THR A 340 0.40 -11.02 -1.85
C THR A 340 -0.13 -9.60 -1.97
N THR A 341 -0.15 -8.86 -0.86
CA THR A 341 -0.69 -7.50 -0.81
C THR A 341 -0.28 -6.81 0.50
N GLY A 342 -0.85 -5.64 0.76
CA GLY A 342 -0.82 -4.99 2.07
C GLY A 342 -2.15 -5.08 2.79
N VAL A 343 -2.13 -4.93 4.12
CA VAL A 343 -3.31 -4.70 4.96
C VAL A 343 -3.07 -3.52 5.90
N ALA A 344 -4.13 -2.77 6.17
CA ALA A 344 -4.11 -1.69 7.14
C ALA A 344 -3.88 -2.19 8.57
N PRO A 345 -3.38 -1.35 9.49
CA PRO A 345 -3.29 -1.69 10.90
C PRO A 345 -4.68 -1.77 11.53
N SER A 346 -4.79 -2.42 12.70
CA SER A 346 -6.00 -2.29 13.54
C SER A 346 -5.95 -0.97 14.28
N VAL A 347 -6.83 -0.06 13.93
CA VAL A 347 -6.96 1.26 14.56
C VAL A 347 -8.44 1.63 14.71
N ILE A 348 -8.76 2.61 15.55
CA ILE A 348 -10.14 3.08 15.72
C ILE A 348 -10.63 3.71 14.41
N SER A 349 -11.74 3.22 13.87
CA SER A 349 -12.28 3.59 12.57
C SER A 349 -12.68 5.07 12.44
N SER A 350 -12.87 5.76 13.58
CA SER A 350 -13.27 7.18 13.63
C SER A 350 -12.10 8.17 13.59
N ILE A 351 -10.84 7.70 13.60
CA ILE A 351 -9.66 8.58 13.62
C ILE A 351 -9.17 8.84 12.20
N ASP A 352 -9.46 10.03 11.67
CA ASP A 352 -8.89 10.64 10.45
C ASP A 352 -8.70 9.72 9.23
N GLY A 353 -9.60 8.75 9.03
CA GLY A 353 -9.52 7.82 7.91
C GLY A 353 -8.38 6.79 8.01
N LEU A 354 -7.79 6.60 9.17
CA LEU A 354 -6.77 5.58 9.41
C LEU A 354 -7.35 4.20 9.71
N GLY A 355 -8.60 4.16 10.16
CA GLY A 355 -9.33 2.91 10.39
C GLY A 355 -10.35 2.63 9.30
N GLY A 356 -10.95 1.47 9.33
CA GLY A 356 -11.94 1.05 8.35
C GLY A 356 -11.34 0.68 6.99
N ALA A 357 -12.18 0.54 6.00
CA ALA A 357 -11.81 0.19 4.64
C ALA A 357 -10.85 1.20 3.97
N SER A 358 -10.75 2.41 4.50
CA SER A 358 -9.87 3.48 4.01
C SER A 358 -8.56 3.63 4.79
N GLY A 359 -8.25 2.72 5.73
CA GLY A 359 -6.97 2.71 6.45
C GLY A 359 -5.78 2.67 5.49
N THR A 360 -4.64 3.22 5.92
CA THR A 360 -3.44 3.25 5.08
C THR A 360 -2.89 1.85 4.83
N ILE A 361 -3.11 1.34 3.63
CA ILE A 361 -2.61 0.06 3.16
C ILE A 361 -1.21 0.25 2.58
N PRO A 362 -0.21 -0.56 2.95
CA PRO A 362 1.12 -0.46 2.37
C PRO A 362 1.11 -0.75 0.87
N GLU A 363 1.60 0.21 0.09
CA GLU A 363 1.82 0.04 -1.34
C GLU A 363 3.07 -0.82 -1.62
N ARG A 364 3.22 -1.28 -2.85
CA ARG A 364 4.36 -2.12 -3.26
C ARG A 364 5.71 -1.40 -3.10
N HIS A 365 5.75 -0.08 -3.32
CA HIS A 365 7.01 0.65 -3.35
C HIS A 365 7.20 1.45 -2.06
N ILE A 366 8.33 1.22 -1.41
CA ILE A 366 8.74 1.88 -0.18
C ILE A 366 9.37 3.22 -0.54
N ALA A 367 8.84 4.30 0.03
CA ALA A 367 9.31 5.65 -0.24
C ALA A 367 10.77 5.88 0.19
N VAL A 368 11.40 6.92 -0.37
CA VAL A 368 12.74 7.36 0.04
C VAL A 368 12.72 7.76 1.51
N GLY A 369 13.65 7.22 2.28
CA GLY A 369 13.80 7.54 3.70
C GLY A 369 12.80 6.83 4.63
N GLN A 370 11.92 5.96 4.15
CA GLN A 370 10.99 5.18 4.96
C GLN A 370 11.68 3.96 5.58
N SER A 371 11.55 3.77 6.90
CA SER A 371 11.91 2.52 7.57
C SER A 371 10.70 1.68 7.97
N PHE A 372 10.96 0.42 8.26
CA PHE A 372 9.99 -0.61 8.58
C PHE A 372 10.62 -1.67 9.48
N ILE A 373 9.79 -2.44 10.15
CA ILE A 373 10.22 -3.57 10.96
C ILE A 373 10.18 -4.85 10.13
N VAL A 374 11.17 -5.71 10.34
CA VAL A 374 11.17 -7.11 9.91
C VAL A 374 11.38 -8.01 11.12
N GLU A 375 10.73 -9.17 11.12
CA GLU A 375 10.90 -10.21 12.12
C GLU A 375 11.48 -11.46 11.46
N ALA A 376 12.53 -12.02 12.03
CA ALA A 376 13.16 -13.23 11.50
C ALA A 376 12.33 -14.47 11.81
N THR A 377 11.57 -14.93 10.83
CA THR A 377 10.72 -16.14 10.88
C THR A 377 11.39 -17.34 10.22
N GLY A 378 12.44 -17.10 9.43
CA GLY A 378 13.18 -18.12 8.71
C GLY A 378 14.47 -18.57 9.37
N ALA A 379 15.19 -19.44 8.68
CA ALA A 379 16.49 -19.95 9.10
C ALA A 379 17.67 -19.05 8.66
N GLY A 380 17.43 -18.12 7.73
CA GLY A 380 18.44 -17.16 7.27
C GLY A 380 18.75 -16.13 8.35
N THR A 381 19.98 -15.63 8.33
CA THR A 381 20.48 -14.67 9.32
C THR A 381 21.00 -13.38 8.70
N SER A 382 20.89 -13.20 7.39
CA SER A 382 21.39 -12.03 6.66
C SER A 382 20.32 -11.44 5.77
N ILE A 383 19.95 -10.20 6.06
CA ILE A 383 19.05 -9.38 5.23
C ILE A 383 19.91 -8.57 4.27
N VAL A 384 19.54 -8.49 3.00
CA VAL A 384 20.32 -7.83 1.96
C VAL A 384 19.48 -6.78 1.23
N PHE A 385 20.02 -5.56 1.15
CA PHE A 385 19.62 -4.54 0.20
C PHE A 385 20.58 -4.55 -0.99
N ASN A 386 20.06 -4.37 -2.22
CA ASN A 386 20.85 -4.29 -3.44
C ASN A 386 20.20 -3.38 -4.49
N ASN A 387 20.98 -3.00 -5.51
CA ASN A 387 20.52 -2.07 -6.53
C ASN A 387 19.35 -2.60 -7.41
N ALA A 388 19.19 -3.94 -7.53
CA ALA A 388 18.09 -4.51 -8.32
C ALA A 388 16.70 -4.27 -7.67
N GLN A 389 16.68 -3.91 -6.40
CA GLN A 389 15.46 -3.57 -5.66
C GLN A 389 15.02 -2.09 -5.86
N ARG A 390 15.84 -1.28 -6.54
CA ARG A 390 15.58 0.16 -6.74
C ARG A 390 14.65 0.37 -7.92
N THR A 391 13.76 1.35 -7.78
CA THR A 391 12.82 1.74 -8.84
C THR A 391 12.54 3.23 -8.78
N PHE A 392 11.99 3.78 -9.86
CA PHE A 392 11.49 5.15 -9.91
C PHE A 392 9.97 5.15 -9.75
N ILE A 393 9.48 5.46 -8.57
CA ILE A 393 8.05 5.61 -8.25
C ILE A 393 7.91 6.76 -7.28
N THR A 394 7.08 7.73 -7.63
CA THR A 394 6.80 8.91 -6.80
C THR A 394 5.64 8.65 -5.82
N GLU A 395 5.65 9.34 -4.68
CA GLU A 395 4.56 9.28 -3.69
C GLU A 395 3.27 9.92 -4.27
N GLY A 396 3.41 11.00 -5.03
CA GLY A 396 2.30 11.64 -5.71
C GLY A 396 1.58 10.77 -6.75
N SER A 397 2.21 9.69 -7.22
CA SER A 397 1.55 8.69 -8.08
C SER A 397 0.56 7.80 -7.31
N GLY A 398 0.66 7.76 -5.97
CA GLY A 398 -0.11 6.88 -5.10
C GLY A 398 0.38 5.44 -5.07
N ALA A 399 1.46 5.09 -5.76
CA ALA A 399 2.03 3.74 -5.79
C ALA A 399 3.23 3.56 -4.84
N SER A 400 3.58 4.61 -4.12
CA SER A 400 4.57 4.63 -3.03
C SER A 400 4.05 5.55 -1.93
N VAL A 401 4.19 5.17 -0.67
CA VAL A 401 3.71 5.97 0.45
C VAL A 401 4.80 6.07 1.51
N PHE A 402 5.14 7.30 1.88
CA PHE A 402 5.82 7.57 3.15
C PHE A 402 4.73 7.71 4.22
N TYR A 403 4.83 6.94 5.32
CA TYR A 403 3.78 6.91 6.34
C TYR A 403 3.72 8.21 7.13
N LYS A 404 3.01 9.15 6.56
CA LYS A 404 2.61 10.45 7.10
C LYS A 404 1.16 10.70 6.68
N ASN A 405 0.18 10.35 7.42
CA ASN A 405 -1.25 10.65 7.18
C ASN A 405 -1.59 11.07 5.73
N SER A 406 -1.65 10.12 4.78
CA SER A 406 -2.07 10.40 3.40
C SER A 406 -2.88 9.24 2.83
N SER A 407 -3.96 9.58 2.13
CA SER A 407 -4.78 8.61 1.39
C SER A 407 -4.11 8.25 0.08
N SER A 408 -3.86 6.96 -0.17
CA SER A 408 -3.31 6.47 -1.43
C SER A 408 -4.41 6.10 -2.44
N LYS A 409 -4.11 6.22 -3.73
CA LYS A 409 -4.91 5.67 -4.83
C LYS A 409 -4.29 4.36 -5.28
N ILE A 410 -5.10 3.31 -5.31
CA ILE A 410 -4.69 1.95 -5.70
C ILE A 410 -4.31 1.90 -7.17
N THR A 411 -3.13 1.38 -7.47
CA THR A 411 -2.71 1.00 -8.83
C THR A 411 -3.21 -0.41 -9.15
N LYS A 412 -3.76 -0.58 -10.35
CA LYS A 412 -4.46 -1.79 -10.77
C LYS A 412 -3.48 -2.94 -11.07
N GLU A 413 -3.35 -3.91 -10.16
CA GLU A 413 -2.67 -5.19 -10.39
C GLU A 413 -3.60 -6.19 -11.09
N VAL A 414 -3.02 -7.20 -11.76
CA VAL A 414 -3.79 -8.25 -12.48
C VAL A 414 -4.40 -9.27 -11.51
N ASN A 415 -3.91 -9.34 -10.29
CA ASN A 415 -4.37 -10.23 -9.24
C ASN A 415 -5.73 -9.78 -8.67
N SER A 416 -6.46 -10.72 -8.08
CA SER A 416 -7.74 -10.42 -7.44
C SER A 416 -7.59 -10.41 -5.93
N PHE A 417 -8.19 -9.43 -5.24
CA PHE A 417 -8.14 -9.34 -3.80
C PHE A 417 -9.53 -9.14 -3.19
N ILE A 418 -9.72 -9.72 -2.02
CA ILE A 418 -10.90 -9.55 -1.18
C ILE A 418 -10.41 -9.05 0.18
N ARG A 419 -11.02 -7.97 0.68
CA ARG A 419 -10.73 -7.41 1.98
C ARG A 419 -11.93 -7.57 2.89
N ILE A 420 -11.73 -8.26 4.00
CA ILE A 420 -12.74 -8.50 5.02
C ILE A 420 -12.40 -7.60 6.21
N GLY A 421 -13.38 -6.83 6.67
CA GLY A 421 -13.30 -6.01 7.86
C GLY A 421 -13.92 -6.70 9.07
N TYR A 422 -13.34 -6.46 10.23
CA TYR A 422 -13.90 -6.81 11.52
C TYR A 422 -13.82 -5.60 12.45
N GLU A 423 -14.96 -5.23 13.05
CA GLU A 423 -15.04 -4.13 14.00
C GLU A 423 -15.51 -4.65 15.36
N ASP A 424 -14.76 -4.33 16.41
CA ASP A 424 -15.04 -4.67 17.79
C ASP A 424 -15.96 -3.63 18.46
N PRO A 425 -16.46 -3.85 19.70
CA PRO A 425 -17.32 -2.90 20.41
C PRO A 425 -16.67 -1.55 20.73
N GLU A 426 -15.34 -1.49 20.81
CA GLU A 426 -14.58 -0.26 21.02
C GLU A 426 -14.42 0.57 19.71
N GLY A 427 -14.78 -0.01 18.57
CA GLY A 427 -14.68 0.61 17.26
C GLY A 427 -13.31 0.41 16.59
N PHE A 428 -12.48 -0.51 17.07
CA PHE A 428 -11.27 -0.89 16.35
C PHE A 428 -11.63 -1.76 15.16
N HIS A 429 -11.05 -1.39 14.04
CA HIS A 429 -11.25 -2.08 12.77
C HIS A 429 -10.01 -2.87 12.37
N ARG A 430 -10.16 -4.19 12.24
CA ARG A 430 -9.15 -5.10 11.69
C ARG A 430 -9.47 -5.42 10.24
N GLN A 431 -8.50 -5.27 9.35
CA GLN A 431 -8.62 -5.70 7.96
C GLN A 431 -7.87 -7.00 7.72
N LEU A 432 -8.52 -7.94 7.02
CA LEU A 432 -7.94 -9.14 6.46
C LEU A 432 -7.89 -9.05 4.95
N ALA A 433 -6.91 -9.68 4.31
CA ALA A 433 -6.85 -9.76 2.85
C ALA A 433 -6.70 -11.21 2.37
N LEU A 434 -7.48 -11.57 1.36
CA LEU A 434 -7.34 -12.80 0.59
C LEU A 434 -6.91 -12.45 -0.82
N GLY A 435 -5.79 -13.01 -1.29
CA GLY A 435 -5.28 -12.77 -2.64
C GLY A 435 -5.36 -14.01 -3.52
N PHE A 436 -5.91 -13.88 -4.74
CA PHE A 436 -5.85 -14.88 -5.80
C PHE A 436 -4.76 -14.50 -6.79
N LEU A 437 -3.72 -15.32 -6.85
CA LEU A 437 -2.45 -15.06 -7.52
C LEU A 437 -2.16 -16.18 -8.54
N PRO A 438 -2.84 -16.22 -9.69
CA PRO A 438 -2.81 -17.36 -10.60
C PRO A 438 -1.42 -17.71 -11.17
N ASN A 439 -0.47 -16.76 -11.10
CA ASN A 439 0.90 -16.95 -11.59
C ASN A 439 1.91 -17.16 -10.45
N SER A 440 1.46 -17.33 -9.21
CA SER A 440 2.31 -17.60 -8.06
C SER A 440 2.36 -19.09 -7.72
N PRO A 441 3.35 -19.55 -6.96
CA PRO A 441 3.39 -20.92 -6.41
C PRO A 441 2.48 -21.12 -5.19
N ALA A 442 1.77 -20.06 -4.73
CA ALA A 442 0.96 -20.12 -3.52
C ALA A 442 -0.22 -21.12 -3.66
N ASP A 443 -0.54 -21.83 -2.60
CA ASP A 443 -1.64 -22.79 -2.51
C ASP A 443 -2.42 -22.62 -1.19
N MET A 444 -3.24 -23.59 -0.81
CA MET A 444 -4.03 -23.54 0.43
C MET A 444 -3.24 -23.83 1.70
N LYS A 445 -1.97 -24.19 1.59
CA LYS A 445 -1.07 -24.36 2.73
C LYS A 445 -0.43 -23.05 3.11
N TYR A 446 0.37 -23.08 4.16
CA TYR A 446 1.20 -21.94 4.52
C TYR A 446 2.28 -21.70 3.43
N ASN A 447 2.24 -20.52 2.86
CA ASN A 447 3.15 -20.11 1.79
C ASN A 447 4.00 -18.92 2.25
N ARG A 448 5.29 -19.19 2.42
CA ARG A 448 6.26 -18.21 2.87
C ARG A 448 6.27 -16.97 1.95
N GLY A 449 6.11 -15.78 2.54
CA GLY A 449 6.04 -14.52 1.82
C GLY A 449 4.69 -14.20 1.18
N TYR A 450 3.77 -15.16 1.06
CA TYR A 450 2.41 -14.95 0.53
C TYR A 450 1.35 -14.88 1.62
N ASP A 451 1.60 -15.54 2.76
CA ASP A 451 0.76 -15.45 3.95
C ASP A 451 1.43 -14.55 4.98
N ALA A 452 0.66 -13.77 5.73
CA ALA A 452 1.20 -12.88 6.74
C ALA A 452 0.53 -13.09 8.10
N ILE A 453 1.37 -13.18 9.12
CA ILE A 453 0.96 -13.28 10.52
C ILE A 453 0.54 -11.89 11.01
N MET A 454 -0.47 -11.84 11.84
CA MET A 454 -0.97 -10.64 12.50
C MET A 454 0.08 -10.01 13.40
N SER A 455 0.29 -8.71 13.26
CA SER A 455 1.09 -7.91 14.18
C SER A 455 0.17 -7.17 15.15
N GLY A 456 0.52 -7.17 16.45
CA GLY A 456 -0.25 -6.50 17.49
C GLY A 456 -1.70 -7.00 17.60
N PRO A 457 -1.91 -8.30 17.94
CA PRO A 457 -3.27 -8.82 18.16
C PRO A 457 -3.93 -8.12 19.34
N ARG A 458 -5.24 -7.88 19.21
CA ARG A 458 -6.11 -7.38 20.27
C ARG A 458 -6.78 -8.55 20.99
N GLU A 459 -7.58 -8.27 22.00
CA GLU A 459 -8.38 -9.25 22.73
C GLU A 459 -9.50 -9.79 21.83
N ASP A 460 -10.22 -8.90 21.13
CA ASP A 460 -11.21 -9.24 20.11
C ASP A 460 -10.56 -9.27 18.72
N GLU A 461 -10.66 -10.39 17.98
CA GLU A 461 -9.98 -10.54 16.70
C GLU A 461 -10.69 -11.46 15.71
N LEU A 462 -10.56 -11.13 14.42
CA LEU A 462 -10.84 -12.01 13.29
C LEU A 462 -9.54 -12.30 12.53
N PHE A 463 -9.34 -13.55 12.08
CA PHE A 463 -8.13 -13.96 11.38
C PHE A 463 -8.35 -15.20 10.50
N TYR A 464 -7.47 -15.45 9.52
CA TYR A 464 -7.43 -16.72 8.80
C TYR A 464 -6.73 -17.81 9.62
N ILE A 465 -7.23 -19.04 9.48
CA ILE A 465 -6.60 -20.25 10.01
C ILE A 465 -6.08 -21.06 8.82
N ILE A 466 -4.77 -21.23 8.74
CA ILE A 466 -4.10 -21.98 7.66
C ILE A 466 -3.61 -23.32 8.21
N GLU A 467 -3.83 -24.43 7.49
CA GLU A 467 -3.42 -25.79 7.85
C GLU A 467 -3.89 -26.25 9.25
N ASN A 468 -4.99 -25.70 9.79
CA ASN A 468 -5.48 -25.92 11.15
C ASN A 468 -4.44 -25.53 12.26
N ASP A 469 -3.47 -24.67 11.95
CA ASP A 469 -2.55 -24.13 12.95
C ASP A 469 -3.25 -23.03 13.75
N LEU A 470 -3.79 -23.41 14.92
CA LEU A 470 -4.47 -22.49 15.83
C LEU A 470 -3.51 -21.64 16.67
N THR A 471 -2.20 -21.85 16.54
CA THR A 471 -1.19 -21.07 17.27
C THR A 471 -0.84 -19.76 16.56
N LYS A 472 -1.24 -19.61 15.30
CA LYS A 472 -0.97 -18.44 14.47
C LYS A 472 -2.25 -17.79 13.99
N LYS A 473 -2.27 -16.47 14.03
CA LYS A 473 -3.36 -15.64 13.50
C LYS A 473 -2.88 -14.97 12.21
N TYR A 474 -3.48 -15.30 11.07
CA TYR A 474 -3.07 -14.73 9.79
C TYR A 474 -4.00 -13.60 9.36
N VAL A 475 -3.44 -12.49 8.85
CA VAL A 475 -4.20 -11.35 8.31
C VAL A 475 -4.16 -11.29 6.79
N ILE A 476 -3.20 -11.94 6.15
CA ILE A 476 -3.14 -12.10 4.69
C ILE A 476 -3.03 -13.59 4.39
N GLN A 477 -3.84 -14.07 3.46
CA GLN A 477 -3.71 -15.39 2.84
C GLN A 477 -3.61 -15.23 1.33
N GLY A 478 -2.51 -15.72 0.75
CA GLY A 478 -2.29 -15.76 -0.69
C GLY A 478 -2.45 -17.16 -1.22
N VAL A 479 -3.25 -17.33 -2.29
CA VAL A 479 -3.46 -18.61 -2.95
C VAL A 479 -3.30 -18.48 -4.46
N GLY A 480 -3.18 -19.56 -5.19
CA GLY A 480 -3.07 -19.58 -6.64
C GLY A 480 -4.32 -19.07 -7.37
N ALA A 481 -4.76 -19.74 -8.41
CA ALA A 481 -5.96 -19.36 -9.15
C ALA A 481 -7.23 -19.51 -8.29
N PHE A 482 -8.20 -18.64 -8.54
CA PHE A 482 -9.50 -18.73 -7.87
C PHE A 482 -10.25 -20.01 -8.27
N GLU A 483 -10.77 -20.70 -7.25
CA GLU A 483 -11.70 -21.82 -7.38
C GLU A 483 -12.91 -21.57 -6.47
N ASP A 484 -14.12 -21.57 -7.02
CA ASP A 484 -15.33 -21.19 -6.28
C ASP A 484 -15.80 -22.23 -5.24
N ALA A 485 -15.21 -23.44 -5.25
CA ALA A 485 -15.49 -24.49 -4.27
C ALA A 485 -14.62 -24.43 -3.01
N VAL A 486 -13.60 -23.57 -3.00
CA VAL A 486 -12.65 -23.48 -1.87
C VAL A 486 -13.28 -22.71 -0.71
N GLU A 487 -13.03 -23.19 0.50
CA GLU A 487 -13.45 -22.56 1.77
C GLU A 487 -12.22 -22.09 2.55
N PHE A 488 -12.25 -20.88 3.10
CA PHE A 488 -11.19 -20.31 3.91
C PHE A 488 -11.60 -20.23 5.38
N PRO A 489 -11.03 -21.06 6.26
CA PRO A 489 -11.36 -21.06 7.68
C PRO A 489 -11.01 -19.73 8.35
N LEU A 490 -11.93 -19.21 9.18
CA LEU A 490 -11.76 -18.01 9.97
C LEU A 490 -11.85 -18.35 11.47
N GLY A 491 -10.92 -17.81 12.25
CA GLY A 491 -11.01 -17.74 13.69
C GLY A 491 -11.61 -16.40 14.12
N LEU A 492 -12.54 -16.44 15.05
CA LEU A 492 -13.12 -15.27 15.71
C LEU A 492 -12.96 -15.42 17.21
N ILE A 493 -12.39 -14.40 17.85
CA ILE A 493 -12.28 -14.30 19.31
C ILE A 493 -13.14 -13.12 19.76
N ILE A 494 -13.97 -13.34 20.76
CA ILE A 494 -14.83 -12.36 21.41
C ILE A 494 -14.53 -12.40 22.91
N GLU A 495 -13.89 -11.37 23.44
CA GLU A 495 -13.61 -11.20 24.88
C GLU A 495 -14.54 -10.16 25.51
N GLU A 496 -14.97 -9.15 24.76
CA GLU A 496 -15.89 -8.13 25.23
C GLU A 496 -17.33 -8.39 24.79
N GLU A 497 -18.29 -8.12 25.70
CA GLU A 497 -19.71 -8.09 25.32
C GLU A 497 -20.03 -6.82 24.55
N GLY A 498 -20.67 -6.94 23.40
CA GLY A 498 -21.05 -5.78 22.58
C GLY A 498 -21.42 -6.14 21.15
N VAL A 499 -21.41 -5.13 20.30
CA VAL A 499 -21.68 -5.29 18.87
C VAL A 499 -20.37 -5.56 18.14
N HIS A 500 -20.23 -6.76 17.63
CA HIS A 500 -19.15 -7.14 16.71
C HIS A 500 -19.69 -7.14 15.30
N THR A 501 -18.89 -6.74 14.32
CA THR A 501 -19.34 -6.67 12.93
C THR A 501 -18.29 -7.27 12.01
N ILE A 502 -18.71 -8.21 11.16
CA ILE A 502 -17.89 -8.70 10.04
C ILE A 502 -18.46 -8.14 8.74
N MET A 503 -17.61 -7.55 7.91
CA MET A 503 -18.03 -6.85 6.71
C MET A 503 -17.08 -7.11 5.53
N LEU A 504 -17.55 -6.80 4.33
CA LEU A 504 -16.73 -6.77 3.13
C LEU A 504 -16.25 -5.34 2.90
N ASP A 505 -14.97 -5.08 3.18
CA ASP A 505 -14.38 -3.74 3.02
C ASP A 505 -14.21 -3.36 1.56
N ALA A 506 -13.62 -4.26 0.78
CA ALA A 506 -13.36 -4.02 -0.63
C ALA A 506 -13.16 -5.32 -1.42
N VAL A 507 -13.37 -5.23 -2.72
CA VAL A 507 -12.97 -6.23 -3.71
C VAL A 507 -12.22 -5.55 -4.85
N GLU A 508 -11.14 -6.18 -5.31
CA GLU A 508 -10.29 -5.67 -6.39
C GLU A 508 -10.17 -6.76 -7.47
N ASN A 509 -10.55 -6.47 -8.70
CA ASN A 509 -10.53 -7.40 -9.84
C ASN A 509 -11.25 -8.75 -9.56
N PHE A 510 -12.32 -8.72 -8.75
CA PHE A 510 -13.10 -9.90 -8.35
C PHE A 510 -14.58 -9.63 -8.59
N ASP A 511 -15.28 -10.51 -9.30
CA ASP A 511 -16.65 -10.31 -9.79
C ASP A 511 -17.69 -11.23 -9.13
N LYS A 512 -17.29 -12.04 -8.14
CA LYS A 512 -18.19 -12.95 -7.43
C LYS A 512 -18.63 -12.36 -6.09
N ASN A 513 -19.78 -12.82 -5.61
CA ASN A 513 -20.21 -12.53 -4.25
C ASN A 513 -19.33 -13.23 -3.22
N VAL A 514 -19.18 -12.60 -2.10
CA VAL A 514 -18.42 -13.08 -0.93
C VAL A 514 -19.42 -13.44 0.16
N TYR A 515 -19.30 -14.62 0.72
CA TYR A 515 -20.20 -15.13 1.75
C TYR A 515 -19.44 -15.58 2.99
N LEU A 516 -20.09 -15.42 4.15
CA LEU A 516 -19.66 -16.01 5.42
C LEU A 516 -20.54 -17.25 5.71
N LYS A 517 -19.91 -18.40 5.86
CA LYS A 517 -20.58 -19.65 6.26
C LYS A 517 -20.46 -19.86 7.76
N ASP A 518 -21.57 -19.99 8.46
CA ASP A 518 -21.64 -20.48 9.83
C ASP A 518 -21.87 -22.00 9.80
N VAL A 519 -20.84 -22.76 10.10
CA VAL A 519 -20.87 -24.23 10.04
C VAL A 519 -21.79 -24.84 11.12
N VAL A 520 -21.89 -24.18 12.27
CA VAL A 520 -22.70 -24.65 13.41
C VAL A 520 -24.21 -24.49 13.14
N LEU A 521 -24.58 -23.36 12.54
CA LEU A 521 -25.97 -23.07 12.18
C LEU A 521 -26.34 -23.58 10.77
N ASP A 522 -25.38 -24.10 10.02
CA ASP A 522 -25.54 -24.48 8.60
C ASP A 522 -26.18 -23.36 7.76
N THR A 523 -25.74 -22.10 7.99
CA THR A 523 -26.26 -20.90 7.32
C THR A 523 -25.15 -20.18 6.55
N ILE A 524 -25.54 -19.46 5.49
CA ILE A 524 -24.63 -18.67 4.67
C ILE A 524 -25.14 -17.22 4.61
N TYR A 525 -24.29 -16.27 4.93
CA TYR A 525 -24.58 -14.83 4.93
C TYR A 525 -23.85 -14.16 3.77
N ASN A 526 -24.56 -13.35 2.99
CA ASN A 526 -23.97 -12.65 1.85
C ASN A 526 -23.34 -11.32 2.30
N LEU A 527 -22.01 -11.32 2.49
CA LEU A 527 -21.26 -10.11 2.87
C LEU A 527 -21.23 -9.04 1.78
N SER A 528 -21.45 -9.42 0.51
CA SER A 528 -21.53 -8.44 -0.59
C SER A 528 -22.79 -7.57 -0.54
N THR A 529 -23.78 -7.92 0.27
CA THR A 529 -25.04 -7.19 0.38
C THR A 529 -25.32 -6.60 1.77
N ALA A 530 -24.78 -7.19 2.83
CA ALA A 530 -24.99 -6.73 4.20
C ALA A 530 -23.86 -7.21 5.13
N ASN A 531 -23.59 -6.42 6.15
CA ASN A 531 -22.68 -6.81 7.23
C ASN A 531 -23.29 -7.94 8.07
N PHE A 532 -22.44 -8.80 8.60
CA PHE A 532 -22.82 -9.84 9.54
C PHE A 532 -22.52 -9.38 10.97
N ILE A 533 -23.54 -9.41 11.83
CA ILE A 533 -23.44 -9.08 13.25
C ILE A 533 -23.67 -10.36 14.03
N PRO A 534 -22.62 -11.01 14.58
CA PRO A 534 -22.75 -12.22 15.37
C PRO A 534 -23.43 -11.92 16.72
N ASN A 535 -24.44 -12.68 17.04
CA ASN A 535 -25.02 -12.69 18.38
C ASN A 535 -24.45 -13.89 19.15
N LEU A 536 -23.22 -13.71 19.65
CA LEU A 536 -22.43 -14.75 20.29
C LEU A 536 -21.94 -14.26 21.65
N PRO A 537 -21.88 -15.15 22.67
CA PRO A 537 -21.21 -14.85 23.93
C PRO A 537 -19.68 -14.71 23.73
N THR A 538 -19.01 -14.23 24.75
CA THR A 538 -17.54 -14.25 24.82
C THR A 538 -17.01 -15.67 24.66
N GLY A 539 -15.91 -15.81 23.93
CA GLY A 539 -15.27 -17.10 23.66
C GLY A 539 -14.48 -17.14 22.34
N GLU A 540 -13.84 -18.27 22.11
CA GLU A 540 -13.08 -18.54 20.89
C GLU A 540 -13.90 -19.41 19.93
N TYR A 541 -14.05 -18.95 18.68
CA TYR A 541 -14.79 -19.61 17.61
C TYR A 541 -13.84 -19.97 16.47
N LEU A 542 -13.07 -21.04 16.63
CA LEU A 542 -11.95 -21.38 15.77
C LEU A 542 -12.31 -22.36 14.62
N ASP A 543 -13.49 -22.97 14.67
CA ASP A 543 -13.99 -23.97 13.70
C ASP A 543 -15.38 -23.65 13.13
N ARG A 544 -15.91 -22.47 13.48
CA ARG A 544 -17.31 -22.11 13.19
C ARG A 544 -17.49 -21.36 11.88
N PHE A 545 -16.60 -20.45 11.55
CA PHE A 545 -16.77 -19.55 10.40
C PHE A 545 -15.82 -19.86 9.26
N LYS A 546 -16.32 -19.71 8.03
CA LYS A 546 -15.52 -19.84 6.81
C LYS A 546 -15.94 -18.79 5.78
N LEU A 547 -14.98 -18.25 5.06
CA LEU A 547 -15.25 -17.43 3.87
C LEU A 547 -15.47 -18.39 2.68
N VAL A 548 -16.55 -18.17 1.92
CA VAL A 548 -16.96 -19.02 0.78
C VAL A 548 -17.49 -18.16 -0.38
N PHE A 549 -17.57 -18.73 -1.58
CA PHE A 549 -17.92 -18.01 -2.82
C PHE A 549 -19.16 -18.56 -3.53
N LYS A 550 -19.76 -19.58 -2.97
CA LYS A 550 -21.05 -20.12 -3.45
C LYS A 550 -22.13 -19.87 -2.40
N PRO A 551 -23.33 -19.46 -2.82
CA PRO A 551 -24.47 -19.53 -1.94
C PRO A 551 -24.67 -20.98 -1.51
N LYS A 552 -25.31 -21.23 -0.37
CA LYS A 552 -25.81 -22.57 -0.04
C LYS A 552 -26.56 -23.04 -1.28
N GLU A 553 -26.15 -24.17 -1.87
CA GLU A 553 -26.96 -24.78 -2.93
C GLU A 553 -28.33 -25.00 -2.29
N GLU A 554 -29.30 -24.15 -2.66
CA GLU A 554 -30.68 -24.56 -2.53
C GLU A 554 -30.71 -25.85 -3.33
N MET A 555 -30.91 -27.01 -2.64
CA MET A 555 -31.21 -28.26 -3.35
C MET A 555 -32.20 -27.86 -4.40
N LEU A 556 -31.86 -28.04 -5.66
CA LEU A 556 -32.68 -27.70 -6.82
C LEU A 556 -34.14 -28.08 -6.53
N VAL A 557 -34.89 -27.13 -6.00
CA VAL A 557 -36.32 -27.14 -6.10
C VAL A 557 -36.56 -26.78 -7.56
N VAL A 558 -36.66 -27.79 -8.38
CA VAL A 558 -37.06 -27.65 -9.77
C VAL A 558 -38.35 -26.87 -9.78
N ASP A 559 -38.29 -25.65 -10.30
CA ASP A 559 -39.40 -24.77 -10.66
C ASP A 559 -40.60 -24.68 -9.69
N ASP A 560 -40.38 -24.13 -8.52
CA ASP A 560 -41.47 -23.71 -7.62
C ASP A 560 -42.36 -22.58 -8.19
N VAL A 561 -41.86 -21.84 -9.19
CA VAL A 561 -42.51 -20.63 -9.70
C VAL A 561 -43.76 -20.91 -10.53
N VAL A 562 -43.87 -22.07 -11.18
CA VAL A 562 -45.04 -22.43 -11.98
C VAL A 562 -46.14 -23.05 -11.10
N LEU A 563 -45.79 -23.89 -10.12
CA LEU A 563 -46.75 -24.51 -9.20
C LEU A 563 -47.35 -23.49 -8.18
N GLU A 564 -46.64 -22.44 -7.80
CA GLU A 564 -47.11 -21.47 -6.81
C GLU A 564 -48.32 -20.62 -7.26
N LYS A 565 -48.43 -20.39 -8.55
CA LYS A 565 -49.57 -19.64 -9.14
C LYS A 565 -50.75 -20.48 -9.51
N THR A 566 -50.67 -21.83 -9.46
CA THR A 566 -51.66 -22.71 -10.04
C THR A 566 -52.35 -23.64 -9.05
N ILE A 567 -51.79 -23.95 -7.89
CA ILE A 567 -52.39 -24.84 -6.89
C ILE A 567 -52.72 -24.07 -5.62
N ASN A 568 -53.95 -24.19 -5.15
CA ASN A 568 -54.40 -23.63 -3.88
C ASN A 568 -54.81 -24.75 -2.94
N VAL A 569 -54.22 -24.84 -1.73
CA VAL A 569 -54.47 -25.88 -0.72
C VAL A 569 -54.97 -25.23 0.57
N TYR A 570 -56.11 -25.67 1.05
CA TYR A 570 -56.69 -25.18 2.29
C TYR A 570 -57.53 -26.24 3.01
N TYR A 571 -57.72 -26.08 4.32
CA TYR A 571 -58.63 -26.88 5.12
C TYR A 571 -59.99 -26.22 5.18
N ASN A 572 -61.06 -26.97 4.92
CA ASN A 572 -62.43 -26.41 4.90
C ASN A 572 -63.22 -26.80 6.17
N LYS A 573 -64.37 -26.15 6.38
CA LYS A 573 -65.28 -26.37 7.51
C LYS A 573 -65.93 -27.77 7.55
N ASN A 574 -65.80 -28.56 6.49
CA ASN A 574 -66.37 -29.89 6.36
C ASN A 574 -65.33 -30.98 6.66
N ASN A 575 -64.30 -30.69 7.43
CA ASN A 575 -63.21 -31.60 7.79
C ASN A 575 -62.52 -32.26 6.58
N SER A 576 -62.22 -31.46 5.56
CA SER A 576 -61.53 -31.92 4.36
C SER A 576 -60.44 -30.94 3.95
N ILE A 577 -59.34 -31.45 3.43
CA ILE A 577 -58.35 -30.69 2.70
C ILE A 577 -58.78 -30.56 1.26
N ILE A 578 -58.89 -29.33 0.79
CA ILE A 578 -59.26 -29.00 -0.58
C ILE A 578 -58.02 -28.58 -1.35
N ILE A 579 -57.82 -29.16 -2.52
CA ILE A 579 -56.75 -28.84 -3.46
C ILE A 579 -57.38 -28.39 -4.75
N ASN A 580 -57.27 -27.10 -5.10
CA ASN A 580 -57.67 -26.60 -6.42
C ASN A 580 -56.47 -26.51 -7.33
N LYS A 581 -56.54 -27.03 -8.53
CA LYS A 581 -55.46 -27.05 -9.53
C LYS A 581 -56.05 -26.81 -10.94
N PRO A 582 -55.19 -26.37 -11.90
CA PRO A 582 -55.59 -26.38 -13.33
C PRO A 582 -55.94 -27.79 -13.80
N SER A 583 -56.90 -27.89 -14.73
CA SER A 583 -57.33 -29.19 -15.27
C SER A 583 -56.21 -29.94 -15.99
N GLU A 584 -55.29 -29.20 -16.59
CA GLU A 584 -54.15 -29.77 -17.34
C GLU A 584 -53.03 -30.36 -16.44
N LEU A 585 -52.94 -29.87 -15.19
CA LEU A 585 -51.92 -30.33 -14.26
C LEU A 585 -52.24 -31.69 -13.68
N LYS A 586 -51.42 -32.69 -13.98
CA LYS A 586 -51.55 -34.06 -13.45
C LYS A 586 -50.79 -34.20 -12.13
N LEU A 587 -51.51 -34.60 -11.08
CA LEU A 587 -50.89 -34.92 -9.80
C LEU A 587 -50.62 -36.44 -9.71
N ASN A 588 -49.43 -36.79 -9.27
CA ASN A 588 -49.00 -38.19 -9.10
C ASN A 588 -49.36 -38.71 -7.70
N ASN A 589 -49.05 -37.91 -6.65
CA ASN A 589 -49.32 -38.24 -5.26
C ASN A 589 -49.67 -36.96 -4.45
N VAL A 590 -50.49 -37.13 -3.43
CA VAL A 590 -50.66 -36.19 -2.33
C VAL A 590 -50.38 -36.90 -1.02
N LEU A 591 -49.41 -36.43 -0.27
CA LEU A 591 -48.98 -36.96 1.01
C LEU A 591 -49.23 -35.94 2.10
N ILE A 592 -49.78 -36.33 3.25
CA ILE A 592 -50.03 -35.44 4.36
C ILE A 592 -49.26 -35.93 5.57
N PHE A 593 -48.49 -35.04 6.20
CA PHE A 593 -47.65 -35.32 7.34
C PHE A 593 -48.04 -34.44 8.55
N ASN A 594 -47.82 -34.97 9.75
CA ASN A 594 -47.82 -34.15 10.96
C ASN A 594 -46.45 -33.42 11.10
N MET A 595 -46.33 -32.55 12.08
CA MET A 595 -45.09 -31.80 12.37
C MET A 595 -43.93 -32.67 12.88
N LEU A 596 -44.17 -33.96 13.18
CA LEU A 596 -43.14 -34.93 13.55
C LEU A 596 -42.63 -35.73 12.33
N GLY A 597 -43.10 -35.38 11.09
CA GLY A 597 -42.73 -36.07 9.85
C GLY A 597 -43.44 -37.41 9.62
N GLN A 598 -44.43 -37.78 10.45
CA GLN A 598 -45.19 -39.03 10.27
C GLN A 598 -46.24 -38.84 9.17
N GLN A 599 -46.24 -39.72 8.18
CA GLN A 599 -47.23 -39.72 7.10
C GLN A 599 -48.58 -40.20 7.63
N LEU A 600 -49.61 -39.36 7.51
CA LEU A 600 -50.97 -39.64 7.95
C LEU A 600 -51.89 -40.08 6.85
N VAL A 601 -51.76 -39.49 5.66
CA VAL A 601 -52.58 -39.78 4.49
C VAL A 601 -51.71 -39.86 3.23
N LYS A 602 -52.03 -40.80 2.34
CA LYS A 602 -51.46 -40.89 0.99
C LYS A 602 -52.59 -41.10 0.00
N VAL A 603 -52.66 -40.21 -1.00
CA VAL A 603 -53.62 -40.29 -2.11
C VAL A 603 -52.82 -40.47 -3.41
N THR A 604 -53.15 -41.46 -4.19
CA THR A 604 -52.48 -41.82 -5.45
C THR A 604 -53.33 -41.50 -6.69
N ALA A 605 -52.74 -41.53 -7.87
CA ALA A 605 -53.19 -40.99 -9.15
C ALA A 605 -54.65 -41.09 -9.56
N ASN A 606 -55.38 -42.13 -9.19
CA ASN A 606 -56.78 -42.34 -9.65
C ASN A 606 -57.83 -41.35 -9.09
N LEU A 607 -57.49 -40.61 -8.05
CA LEU A 607 -58.36 -39.62 -7.42
C LEU A 607 -57.90 -38.16 -7.69
N LEU A 608 -56.85 -38.01 -8.51
CA LEU A 608 -56.18 -36.75 -8.69
C LEU A 608 -56.40 -36.10 -10.07
N SER A 609 -57.33 -36.62 -10.85
CA SER A 609 -57.63 -36.14 -12.20
C SER A 609 -58.51 -34.87 -12.26
N GLU A 610 -59.24 -34.53 -11.20
CA GLU A 610 -60.16 -33.41 -11.15
C GLU A 610 -59.46 -32.09 -10.80
N SER A 611 -60.04 -30.97 -11.26
CA SER A 611 -59.54 -29.64 -10.96
C SER A 611 -59.74 -29.22 -9.47
N GLN A 612 -60.65 -29.90 -8.79
CA GLN A 612 -60.85 -29.75 -7.35
C GLN A 612 -60.87 -31.11 -6.68
N ILE A 613 -59.89 -31.33 -5.79
CA ILE A 613 -59.76 -32.59 -5.06
C ILE A 613 -60.12 -32.32 -3.59
N SER A 614 -60.99 -33.19 -3.06
CA SER A 614 -61.40 -33.12 -1.65
C SER A 614 -60.91 -34.36 -0.90
N ILE A 615 -60.00 -34.22 0.05
CA ILE A 615 -59.44 -35.30 0.87
C ILE A 615 -60.05 -35.19 2.27
N PRO A 616 -60.86 -36.18 2.72
CA PRO A 616 -61.35 -36.19 4.09
C PRO A 616 -60.20 -36.22 5.09
N PHE A 617 -60.25 -35.31 6.08
CA PHE A 617 -59.15 -35.12 7.01
C PHE A 617 -59.69 -34.82 8.41
N GLN A 618 -59.82 -35.88 9.26
CA GLN A 618 -60.37 -35.83 10.60
C GLN A 618 -59.32 -36.13 11.64
N PHE A 619 -58.29 -35.30 11.71
CA PHE A 619 -57.20 -35.41 12.70
C PHE A 619 -57.34 -34.30 13.77
N LYS A 620 -56.55 -34.41 14.84
CA LYS A 620 -56.53 -33.40 15.93
C LYS A 620 -56.20 -32.02 15.39
N LYS A 621 -56.79 -30.97 16.03
CA LYS A 621 -56.42 -29.60 15.68
C LYS A 621 -54.93 -29.40 15.74
N GLY A 622 -54.36 -28.82 14.71
CA GLY A 622 -52.93 -28.64 14.62
C GLY A 622 -52.45 -28.24 13.21
N MET A 623 -51.14 -28.17 13.07
CA MET A 623 -50.48 -27.83 11.85
C MET A 623 -50.04 -29.11 11.11
N TYR A 624 -50.23 -29.14 9.77
CA TYR A 624 -49.91 -30.27 8.92
C TYR A 624 -49.22 -29.79 7.64
N LEU A 625 -48.42 -30.67 7.05
CA LEU A 625 -47.75 -30.46 5.77
C LEU A 625 -48.40 -31.32 4.71
N VAL A 626 -48.81 -30.71 3.61
CA VAL A 626 -49.38 -31.40 2.43
C VAL A 626 -48.35 -31.34 1.30
N LEU A 627 -47.68 -32.46 1.03
CA LEU A 627 -46.77 -32.62 -0.09
C LEU A 627 -47.53 -33.06 -1.33
N ILE A 628 -47.49 -32.27 -2.38
CA ILE A 628 -48.07 -32.56 -3.68
C ILE A 628 -46.95 -32.92 -4.66
N GLU A 629 -47.06 -34.05 -5.29
CA GLU A 629 -46.16 -34.53 -6.36
C GLU A 629 -46.91 -34.52 -7.69
N SER A 630 -46.35 -33.83 -8.69
CA SER A 630 -46.88 -33.73 -10.06
C SER A 630 -45.83 -34.14 -11.11
N GLU A 631 -46.18 -34.16 -12.38
CA GLU A 631 -45.23 -34.30 -13.49
C GLU A 631 -44.28 -33.11 -13.62
N GLU A 632 -44.68 -31.94 -13.09
CA GLU A 632 -43.93 -30.67 -13.12
C GLU A 632 -43.05 -30.44 -11.88
N GLY A 633 -43.12 -31.31 -10.84
CA GLY A 633 -42.33 -31.21 -9.63
C GLY A 633 -43.08 -31.57 -8.35
N LYS A 634 -42.51 -31.21 -7.18
CA LYS A 634 -43.08 -31.46 -5.85
C LYS A 634 -43.20 -30.14 -5.09
N LYS A 635 -44.32 -29.96 -4.37
CA LYS A 635 -44.53 -28.80 -3.51
C LYS A 635 -45.20 -29.15 -2.19
N THR A 636 -44.74 -28.46 -1.13
CA THR A 636 -45.29 -28.64 0.21
C THR A 636 -46.11 -27.40 0.60
N TYR A 637 -47.34 -27.64 1.06
CA TYR A 637 -48.23 -26.61 1.60
C TYR A 637 -48.44 -26.84 3.08
N LYS A 638 -48.47 -25.77 3.82
CA LYS A 638 -48.73 -25.78 5.25
C LYS A 638 -50.19 -25.44 5.49
N ILE A 639 -50.91 -26.31 6.19
CA ILE A 639 -52.32 -26.10 6.55
C ILE A 639 -52.50 -26.17 8.07
N VAL A 640 -53.57 -25.51 8.54
CA VAL A 640 -54.01 -25.57 9.93
C VAL A 640 -55.48 -26.01 9.90
N ASN A 641 -55.79 -27.10 10.67
CA ASN A 641 -57.16 -27.57 10.84
C ASN A 641 -57.76 -27.18 12.20
#